data_7d0aaadbda29916e179014fd7e3ada35
#
_entry.id   7d0aaadbda29916e179014fd7e3ada35
#
_cell.length_a   1.000
_cell.length_b   1.000
_cell.length_c   1.000
_cell.angle_alpha   90.00
_cell.angle_beta   90.00
_cell.angle_gamma   90.00
#
_symmetry.space_group_name_H-M   'P 1'
#
loop_
_entity.id
_entity.type
_entity.pdbx_description
1 polymer ?
#
loop_
_entity_poly.entity_id
_entity_poly.type
_entity_poly.pdbx_seq_one_letter_code
_entity_poly.pdbx_strand_id
1 'polypeptide(L)'
;MVQVGLKPQRLLDELKQNEISTVVSDMPVYKGMEIYVADADTGLVKGATDCDKIGKNFHDLGIPTDIKESDKPTVRQISVNDSGCRCVIRRGDKYIVAVTIDKSFYMTNSVVALLVVGIYLILASCCIMYMFSKIMKEKYEKEKLLYISNTDALTGLSLI
;
A
#
# COMPACT_ATOMS: atom_id res chain seq x y z
N MET A 1 50.92 31.52 4.81
CA MET A 1 50.56 30.29 4.09
C MET A 1 49.99 29.34 5.11
N VAL A 2 48.64 29.25 5.22
CA VAL A 2 47.94 28.40 6.20
C VAL A 2 47.69 27.06 5.50
N GLN A 3 48.44 26.02 5.89
CA GLN A 3 48.12 24.64 5.49
C GLN A 3 46.95 24.15 6.34
N VAL A 4 45.77 24.10 5.75
CA VAL A 4 44.61 23.40 6.32
C VAL A 4 44.83 21.92 6.08
N GLY A 5 45.46 21.23 7.04
CA GLY A 5 45.63 19.79 7.02
C GLY A 5 44.29 19.10 7.30
N LEU A 6 43.52 18.85 6.27
CA LEU A 6 42.37 17.92 6.33
C LEU A 6 42.91 16.51 6.61
N LYS A 7 42.55 15.92 7.74
CA LYS A 7 42.90 14.53 8.05
C LYS A 7 42.27 13.63 6.97
N PRO A 8 43.09 12.76 6.31
CA PRO A 8 42.60 11.91 5.21
C PRO A 8 41.34 11.06 5.55
N GLN A 9 41.26 10.64 6.81
CA GLN A 9 40.09 9.88 7.32
C GLN A 9 38.78 10.67 7.28
N ARG A 10 38.84 11.97 7.64
CA ARG A 10 37.65 12.82 7.60
C ARG A 10 37.15 13.04 6.18
N LEU A 11 38.06 13.17 5.22
CA LEU A 11 37.72 13.27 3.82
C LEU A 11 37.08 11.99 3.29
N LEU A 12 37.59 10.82 3.69
CA LEU A 12 37.03 9.52 3.32
C LEU A 12 35.65 9.30 3.93
N ASP A 13 35.41 9.75 5.16
CA ASP A 13 34.14 9.65 5.83
C ASP A 13 33.10 10.59 5.19
N GLU A 14 33.47 11.79 4.80
CA GLU A 14 32.62 12.75 4.07
C GLU A 14 32.29 12.22 2.66
N LEU A 15 33.24 11.60 1.95
CA LEU A 15 33.01 10.97 0.64
C LEU A 15 32.02 9.81 0.76
N LYS A 16 32.20 8.91 1.74
CA LYS A 16 31.28 7.78 1.98
C LYS A 16 29.87 8.25 2.36
N GLN A 17 29.78 9.31 3.14
CA GLN A 17 28.49 9.90 3.50
C GLN A 17 27.77 10.48 2.28
N ASN A 18 28.50 11.16 1.40
CA ASN A 18 27.94 11.70 0.17
C ASN A 18 27.50 10.59 -0.79
N GLU A 19 28.25 9.47 -0.88
CA GLU A 19 27.82 8.31 -1.67
C GLU A 19 26.51 7.70 -1.16
N ILE A 20 26.36 7.49 0.16
CA ILE A 20 25.13 6.94 0.75
C ILE A 20 23.96 7.89 0.50
N SER A 21 24.16 9.18 0.74
CA SER A 21 23.13 10.20 0.51
C SER A 21 22.66 10.21 -0.95
N THR A 22 23.59 10.21 -1.90
CA THR A 22 23.29 10.23 -3.34
C THR A 22 22.54 8.96 -3.77
N VAL A 23 23.03 7.79 -3.33
CA VAL A 23 22.40 6.52 -3.68
C VAL A 23 20.97 6.45 -3.14
N VAL A 24 20.71 6.91 -1.90
CA VAL A 24 19.39 6.83 -1.29
C VAL A 24 18.43 7.86 -1.89
N SER A 25 18.90 9.08 -2.20
CA SER A 25 18.07 10.12 -2.81
C SER A 25 17.63 9.77 -4.24
N ASP A 26 18.45 9.04 -4.97
CA ASP A 26 18.17 8.61 -6.34
C ASP A 26 17.33 7.32 -6.42
N MET A 27 17.04 6.68 -5.27
CA MET A 27 16.22 5.48 -5.25
C MET A 27 14.78 5.78 -5.67
N PRO A 28 14.22 5.06 -6.66
CA PRO A 28 12.82 5.20 -7.01
C PRO A 28 11.95 4.67 -5.87
N VAL A 29 11.16 5.55 -5.26
CA VAL A 29 10.22 5.20 -4.19
C VAL A 29 8.77 5.45 -4.63
N TYR A 30 7.85 4.66 -4.12
CA TYR A 30 6.43 4.91 -4.32
C TYR A 30 5.98 6.13 -3.52
N LYS A 31 4.96 6.83 -4.04
CA LYS A 31 4.36 7.97 -3.33
C LYS A 31 3.92 7.57 -1.92
N GLY A 32 4.34 8.35 -0.92
CA GLY A 32 4.07 8.07 0.49
C GLY A 32 5.02 7.04 1.13
N MET A 33 6.07 6.64 0.43
CA MET A 33 7.15 5.83 0.97
C MET A 33 8.42 6.68 1.10
N GLU A 34 9.12 6.54 2.22
CA GLU A 34 10.42 7.17 2.47
C GLU A 34 11.41 6.14 2.97
N ILE A 35 12.65 6.26 2.52
CA ILE A 35 13.77 5.40 2.93
C ILE A 35 14.76 6.25 3.71
N TYR A 36 15.23 5.70 4.82
CA TYR A 36 16.23 6.32 5.67
C TYR A 36 17.37 5.34 5.95
N VAL A 37 18.58 5.85 5.90
CA VAL A 37 19.79 5.13 6.31
C VAL A 37 20.47 5.93 7.38
N ALA A 38 20.58 5.40 8.59
CA ALA A 38 21.24 6.02 9.71
C ALA A 38 22.43 5.18 10.18
N ASP A 39 23.33 5.85 10.85
CA ASP A 39 24.46 5.23 11.54
C ASP A 39 23.95 4.43 12.75
N ALA A 40 24.43 3.19 12.90
CA ALA A 40 23.92 2.28 13.93
C ALA A 40 24.27 2.68 15.37
N ASP A 41 25.35 3.41 15.55
CA ASP A 41 25.83 3.83 16.87
C ASP A 41 25.23 5.17 17.31
N THR A 42 25.16 6.12 16.38
CA THR A 42 24.71 7.49 16.68
C THR A 42 23.24 7.74 16.39
N GLY A 43 22.62 6.90 15.55
CA GLY A 43 21.26 7.13 15.06
C GLY A 43 21.13 8.30 14.08
N LEU A 44 22.24 8.88 13.63
CA LEU A 44 22.27 10.03 12.73
C LEU A 44 21.97 9.60 11.30
N VAL A 45 20.99 10.23 10.65
CA VAL A 45 20.61 9.97 9.26
C VAL A 45 21.75 10.40 8.31
N LYS A 46 22.30 9.44 7.60
CA LYS A 46 23.37 9.61 6.61
C LYS A 46 22.84 9.72 5.18
N GLY A 47 21.66 9.16 4.92
CA GLY A 47 20.97 9.23 3.64
C GLY A 47 19.48 9.07 3.82
N ALA A 48 18.70 9.83 3.04
CA ALA A 48 17.25 9.76 3.00
C ALA A 48 16.74 10.12 1.60
N THR A 49 15.58 9.61 1.23
CA THR A 49 14.88 10.03 0.00
C THR A 49 14.39 11.47 0.07
N ASP A 50 14.09 11.96 1.28
CA ASP A 50 13.86 13.37 1.56
C ASP A 50 15.16 13.98 2.14
N CYS A 51 15.85 14.79 1.35
CA CYS A 51 17.13 15.41 1.71
C CYS A 51 17.07 16.26 2.98
N ASP A 52 15.91 16.84 3.30
CA ASP A 52 15.70 17.67 4.50
C ASP A 52 15.79 16.88 5.82
N LYS A 53 15.79 15.56 5.73
CA LYS A 53 15.92 14.65 6.87
C LYS A 53 17.37 14.23 7.15
N ILE A 54 18.29 14.47 6.24
CA ILE A 54 19.70 14.12 6.40
C ILE A 54 20.30 14.95 7.54
N GLY A 55 21.09 14.31 8.40
CA GLY A 55 21.67 14.94 9.58
C GLY A 55 20.76 15.02 10.82
N LYS A 56 19.50 14.64 10.71
CA LYS A 56 18.59 14.50 11.87
C LYS A 56 18.85 13.17 12.58
N ASN A 57 18.43 13.07 13.83
CA ASN A 57 18.48 11.82 14.58
C ASN A 57 17.20 10.99 14.34
N PHE A 58 17.32 9.67 14.30
CA PHE A 58 16.17 8.77 14.20
C PHE A 58 15.15 8.98 15.33
N HIS A 59 15.65 9.30 16.53
CA HIS A 59 14.78 9.59 17.67
C HIS A 59 13.88 10.81 17.40
N ASP A 60 14.40 11.86 16.75
CA ASP A 60 13.63 13.08 16.44
C ASP A 60 12.60 12.82 15.32
N LEU A 61 12.83 11.78 14.52
CA LEU A 61 11.89 11.33 13.49
C LEU A 61 10.88 10.30 14.01
N GLY A 62 10.92 9.97 15.32
CA GLY A 62 10.06 8.95 15.92
C GLY A 62 10.40 7.51 15.50
N ILE A 63 11.59 7.29 14.92
CA ILE A 63 12.05 5.97 14.50
C ILE A 63 12.85 5.33 15.64
N PRO A 64 12.45 4.16 16.15
CA PRO A 64 13.17 3.51 17.24
C PRO A 64 14.53 2.99 16.80
N THR A 65 15.55 3.25 17.63
CA THR A 65 16.93 2.79 17.42
C THR A 65 17.28 1.57 18.27
N ASP A 66 16.44 1.23 19.24
CA ASP A 66 16.60 0.12 20.20
C ASP A 66 16.31 -1.27 19.62
N ILE A 67 16.67 -1.47 18.36
CA ILE A 67 16.43 -2.72 17.66
C ILE A 67 17.69 -3.57 17.75
N LYS A 68 17.50 -4.83 18.17
CA LYS A 68 18.58 -5.81 18.16
C LYS A 68 19.04 -6.07 16.74
N GLU A 69 20.33 -6.23 16.56
CA GLU A 69 20.90 -6.70 15.31
C GLU A 69 20.24 -8.04 14.91
N SER A 70 19.66 -8.07 13.73
CA SER A 70 18.95 -9.23 13.22
C SER A 70 18.88 -9.20 11.71
N ASP A 71 19.04 -10.36 11.11
CA ASP A 71 18.83 -10.53 9.66
C ASP A 71 17.37 -10.35 9.24
N LYS A 72 16.43 -10.44 10.17
CA LYS A 72 15.01 -10.28 9.88
C LYS A 72 14.56 -8.83 10.11
N PRO A 73 13.84 -8.23 9.15
CA PRO A 73 13.28 -6.90 9.32
C PRO A 73 12.21 -6.89 10.42
N THR A 74 12.22 -5.86 11.24
CA THR A 74 11.21 -5.63 12.27
C THR A 74 10.20 -4.62 11.76
N VAL A 75 8.91 -4.96 11.83
CA VAL A 75 7.81 -4.07 11.43
C VAL A 75 7.23 -3.42 12.68
N ARG A 76 7.22 -2.07 12.72
CA ARG A 76 6.59 -1.30 13.81
C ARG A 76 5.69 -0.23 13.24
N GLN A 77 4.66 0.10 14.00
CA GLN A 77 3.81 1.26 13.74
C GLN A 77 4.38 2.44 14.52
N ILE A 78 4.70 3.50 13.82
CA ILE A 78 5.29 4.73 14.39
C ILE A 78 4.48 5.94 13.97
N SER A 79 4.66 7.04 14.66
CA SER A 79 4.12 8.34 14.24
C SER A 79 5.27 9.24 13.82
N VAL A 80 5.26 9.66 12.58
CA VAL A 80 6.21 10.62 12.01
C VAL A 80 5.44 11.88 11.65
N ASN A 81 5.80 13.02 12.21
CA ASN A 81 5.13 14.31 11.99
C ASN A 81 3.60 14.23 12.20
N ASP A 82 3.14 13.61 13.30
CA ASP A 82 1.73 13.38 13.66
C ASP A 82 0.95 12.47 12.68
N SER A 83 1.59 11.97 11.65
CA SER A 83 1.03 10.98 10.73
C SER A 83 1.41 9.57 11.17
N GLY A 84 0.41 8.69 11.28
CA GLY A 84 0.67 7.28 11.56
C GLY A 84 1.34 6.62 10.34
N CYS A 85 2.54 6.09 10.53
CA CYS A 85 3.30 5.40 9.49
C CYS A 85 3.59 3.96 9.90
N ARG A 86 3.64 3.07 8.92
CA ARG A 86 4.20 1.74 9.11
C ARG A 86 5.67 1.78 8.76
N CYS A 87 6.52 1.40 9.70
CA CYS A 87 7.97 1.40 9.53
C CYS A 87 8.50 -0.03 9.53
N VAL A 88 9.30 -0.34 8.54
CA VAL A 88 10.07 -1.59 8.45
C VAL A 88 11.52 -1.22 8.69
N ILE A 89 12.12 -1.80 9.73
CA ILE A 89 13.46 -1.44 10.17
C ILE A 89 14.33 -2.68 10.20
N ARG A 90 15.54 -2.53 9.68
CA ARG A 90 16.59 -3.53 9.77
C ARG A 90 17.87 -2.91 10.29
N ARG A 91 18.43 -3.49 11.32
CA ARG A 91 19.73 -3.08 11.88
C ARG A 91 20.81 -4.05 11.39
N GLY A 92 21.83 -3.51 10.75
CA GLY A 92 23.10 -4.17 10.48
C GLY A 92 24.18 -3.64 11.39
N ASP A 93 25.43 -4.08 11.17
CA ASP A 93 26.60 -3.73 11.99
C ASP A 93 26.86 -2.22 12.04
N LYS A 94 26.82 -1.55 10.90
CA LYS A 94 27.20 -0.13 10.74
C LYS A 94 26.03 0.80 10.51
N TYR A 95 24.93 0.29 9.94
CA TYR A 95 23.81 1.10 9.50
C TYR A 95 22.49 0.50 9.93
N ILE A 96 21.54 1.38 10.21
CA ILE A 96 20.13 1.05 10.37
C ILE A 96 19.41 1.55 9.12
N VAL A 97 18.69 0.67 8.45
CA VAL A 97 17.84 1.03 7.31
C VAL A 97 16.38 1.00 7.79
N ALA A 98 15.68 2.10 7.58
CA ALA A 98 14.27 2.22 7.88
C ALA A 98 13.50 2.62 6.63
N VAL A 99 12.40 1.94 6.37
CA VAL A 99 11.46 2.27 5.30
C VAL A 99 10.11 2.59 5.94
N THR A 100 9.63 3.79 5.71
CA THR A 100 8.32 4.23 6.22
C THR A 100 7.30 4.31 5.10
N ILE A 101 6.07 3.95 5.40
CA ILE A 101 4.93 4.05 4.49
C ILE A 101 3.81 4.77 5.23
N ASP A 102 3.33 5.86 4.66
CA ASP A 102 2.24 6.64 5.22
C ASP A 102 0.94 5.82 5.23
N LYS A 103 0.32 5.75 6.41
CA LYS A 103 -0.93 5.03 6.63
C LYS A 103 -2.07 5.60 5.79
N SER A 104 -2.10 6.90 5.58
CA SER A 104 -3.16 7.57 4.82
C SER A 104 -3.16 7.10 3.37
N PHE A 105 -2.00 6.97 2.76
CA PHE A 105 -1.85 6.48 1.39
C PHE A 105 -2.27 5.00 1.24
N TYR A 106 -1.86 4.16 2.19
CA TYR A 106 -2.23 2.75 2.21
C TYR A 106 -3.74 2.57 2.43
N MET A 107 -4.33 3.31 3.37
CA MET A 107 -5.77 3.22 3.67
C MET A 107 -6.63 3.71 2.51
N THR A 108 -6.29 4.83 1.88
CA THR A 108 -7.04 5.40 0.77
C THR A 108 -7.11 4.42 -0.41
N ASN A 109 -5.98 3.82 -0.79
CA ASN A 109 -5.95 2.83 -1.87
C ASN A 109 -6.78 1.58 -1.55
N SER A 110 -6.74 1.11 -0.30
CA SER A 110 -7.53 -0.06 0.12
C SER A 110 -9.03 0.23 0.09
N VAL A 111 -9.47 1.40 0.55
CA VAL A 111 -10.87 1.81 0.54
C VAL A 111 -11.39 1.95 -0.90
N VAL A 112 -10.64 2.58 -1.78
CA VAL A 112 -11.00 2.72 -3.20
C VAL A 112 -11.14 1.35 -3.86
N ALA A 113 -10.20 0.44 -3.65
CA ALA A 113 -10.27 -0.92 -4.19
C ALA A 113 -11.52 -1.66 -3.70
N LEU A 114 -11.87 -1.53 -2.42
CA LEU A 114 -13.04 -2.17 -1.82
C LEU A 114 -14.33 -1.61 -2.38
N LEU A 115 -14.42 -0.29 -2.61
CA LEU A 115 -15.58 0.36 -3.25
C LEU A 115 -15.77 -0.13 -4.69
N VAL A 116 -14.69 -0.23 -5.48
CA VAL A 116 -14.76 -0.71 -6.86
C VAL A 116 -15.27 -2.14 -6.92
N VAL A 117 -14.77 -3.04 -6.07
CA VAL A 117 -15.24 -4.43 -5.97
C VAL A 117 -16.69 -4.47 -5.52
N GLY A 118 -17.09 -3.66 -4.55
CA GLY A 118 -18.47 -3.56 -4.09
C GLY A 118 -19.46 -3.16 -5.20
N ILE A 119 -19.14 -2.13 -5.97
CA ILE A 119 -19.94 -1.68 -7.11
C ILE A 119 -20.07 -2.80 -8.16
N TYR A 120 -18.95 -3.47 -8.48
CA TYR A 120 -18.96 -4.58 -9.43
C TYR A 120 -19.89 -5.72 -8.98
N LEU A 121 -19.87 -6.11 -7.71
CA LEU A 121 -20.74 -7.15 -7.16
C LEU A 121 -22.22 -6.76 -7.21
N ILE A 122 -22.56 -5.50 -6.93
CA ILE A 122 -23.92 -4.99 -7.03
C ILE A 122 -24.41 -5.07 -8.48
N LEU A 123 -23.61 -4.61 -9.44
CA LEU A 123 -23.97 -4.68 -10.86
C LEU A 123 -24.18 -6.11 -11.34
N ALA A 124 -23.28 -7.03 -10.97
CA ALA A 124 -23.41 -8.44 -11.31
C ALA A 124 -24.68 -9.06 -10.72
N SER A 125 -24.98 -8.74 -9.46
CA SER A 125 -26.22 -9.20 -8.81
C SER A 125 -27.48 -8.68 -9.51
N CYS A 126 -27.51 -7.41 -9.88
CA CYS A 126 -28.62 -6.83 -10.65
C CYS A 126 -28.80 -7.49 -12.01
N CYS A 127 -27.72 -7.78 -12.72
CA CYS A 127 -27.77 -8.50 -14.00
C CYS A 127 -28.35 -9.91 -13.85
N ILE A 128 -27.94 -10.64 -12.83
CA ILE A 128 -28.47 -11.99 -12.54
C ILE A 128 -29.96 -11.93 -12.23
N MET A 129 -30.38 -11.00 -11.38
CA MET A 129 -31.82 -10.84 -11.06
C MET A 129 -32.63 -10.45 -12.29
N TYR A 130 -32.10 -9.58 -13.14
CA TYR A 130 -32.78 -9.21 -14.40
C TYR A 130 -32.94 -10.43 -15.34
N MET A 131 -31.87 -11.20 -15.54
CA MET A 131 -31.88 -12.43 -16.34
C MET A 131 -32.90 -13.44 -15.80
N PHE A 132 -32.89 -13.67 -14.49
CA PHE A 132 -33.85 -14.57 -13.83
C PHE A 132 -35.30 -14.12 -14.01
N SER A 133 -35.56 -12.83 -13.83
CA SER A 133 -36.89 -12.25 -14.02
C SER A 133 -37.39 -12.42 -15.47
N LYS A 134 -36.51 -12.26 -16.46
CA LYS A 134 -36.82 -12.48 -17.89
C LYS A 134 -37.16 -13.94 -18.16
N ILE A 135 -36.39 -14.88 -17.67
CA ILE A 135 -36.64 -16.34 -17.84
C ILE A 135 -37.94 -16.74 -17.20
N MET A 136 -38.29 -16.22 -16.02
CA MET A 136 -39.52 -16.50 -15.35
C MET A 136 -40.76 -15.99 -16.15
N LYS A 137 -40.68 -14.78 -16.73
CA LYS A 137 -41.74 -14.25 -17.60
C LYS A 137 -41.95 -15.09 -18.83
N GLU A 138 -40.87 -15.49 -19.51
CA GLU A 138 -40.96 -16.35 -20.69
C GLU A 138 -41.58 -17.73 -20.37
N LYS A 139 -41.25 -18.33 -19.23
CA LYS A 139 -41.89 -19.58 -18.78
C LYS A 139 -43.38 -19.39 -18.54
N TYR A 140 -43.76 -18.33 -17.82
CA TYR A 140 -45.16 -18.05 -17.53
C TYR A 140 -45.98 -17.82 -18.79
N GLU A 141 -45.44 -17.09 -19.77
CA GLU A 141 -46.10 -16.89 -21.07
C GLU A 141 -46.28 -18.20 -21.85
N LYS A 142 -45.25 -19.07 -21.85
CA LYS A 142 -45.35 -20.39 -22.49
C LYS A 142 -46.40 -21.29 -21.84
N GLU A 143 -46.45 -21.33 -20.51
CA GLU A 143 -47.48 -22.10 -19.78
C GLU A 143 -48.87 -21.58 -20.06
N LYS A 144 -49.04 -20.26 -20.11
CA LYS A 144 -50.33 -19.63 -20.46
C LYS A 144 -50.77 -19.97 -21.89
N LEU A 145 -49.86 -19.95 -22.87
CA LEU A 145 -50.15 -20.32 -24.25
C LEU A 145 -50.49 -21.80 -24.37
N LEU A 146 -49.80 -22.70 -23.67
CA LEU A 146 -50.15 -24.12 -23.63
C LEU A 146 -51.51 -24.37 -23.00
N TYR A 147 -51.85 -23.66 -21.94
CA TYR A 147 -53.18 -23.75 -21.31
C TYR A 147 -54.31 -23.33 -22.27
N ILE A 148 -54.13 -22.21 -22.99
CA ILE A 148 -55.10 -21.71 -23.97
C ILE A 148 -55.21 -22.66 -25.16
N SER A 149 -54.11 -23.25 -25.63
CA SER A 149 -54.08 -24.20 -26.74
C SER A 149 -54.77 -25.53 -26.42
N ASN A 150 -54.70 -25.96 -25.14
CA ASN A 150 -55.31 -27.22 -24.70
C ASN A 150 -56.77 -27.09 -24.27
N THR A 151 -57.27 -25.86 -24.17
CA THR A 151 -58.64 -25.59 -23.80
C THR A 151 -59.40 -25.02 -25.01
N ASP A 152 -60.37 -25.71 -25.52
CA ASP A 152 -61.21 -25.18 -26.61
C ASP A 152 -61.99 -23.98 -26.08
N ALA A 153 -61.75 -22.80 -26.70
CA ALA A 153 -62.33 -21.52 -26.28
C ALA A 153 -63.82 -21.47 -26.46
N LEU A 154 -64.47 -22.34 -27.24
CA LEU A 154 -65.89 -22.41 -27.51
C LEU A 154 -66.65 -23.41 -26.63
N THR A 155 -65.99 -24.48 -26.24
CA THR A 155 -66.67 -25.57 -25.50
C THR A 155 -66.20 -25.66 -24.03
N GLY A 156 -65.16 -25.01 -23.64
CA GLY A 156 -64.56 -25.11 -22.31
C GLY A 156 -64.09 -26.51 -21.91
N LEU A 157 -64.10 -27.45 -22.86
CA LEU A 157 -63.62 -28.83 -22.66
C LEU A 157 -62.16 -28.94 -22.84
N SER A 158 -61.45 -29.51 -21.83
CA SER A 158 -60.05 -29.86 -21.92
C SER A 158 -59.86 -31.03 -22.87
N LEU A 159 -59.04 -30.86 -23.91
CA LEU A 159 -58.55 -31.96 -24.74
C LEU A 159 -57.55 -32.80 -23.94
N ILE A 160 -57.90 -34.02 -23.58
CA ILE A 160 -57.04 -35.00 -22.88
C ILE A 160 -56.07 -35.58 -23.91
#